data_c7f0fc760bb061d442c1d200468b9ca1
#
_entry.id   c7f0fc760bb061d442c1d200468b9ca1
#
_cell.length_a   1.000
_cell.length_b   1.000
_cell.length_c   1.000
_cell.angle_alpha   90.00
_cell.angle_beta   90.00
_cell.angle_gamma   90.00
#
_symmetry.space_group_name_H-M   'P 1'
#
loop_
_entity.id
_entity.type
_entity.pdbx_description
1 polymer ?
#
loop_
_entity_poly.entity_id
_entity_poly.type
_entity_poly.pdbx_seq_one_letter_code
_entity_poly.pdbx_strand_id
1 'polypeptide(L)'
;MRNLKRTLSLVMAMALIVGMMVVSASAVSSDFNDSAEITNTEAVDVMTAIGVFEGTDKGAFNPTGILTREQAAKIVAVMLLGEEDANKLSTNSTTFKDVAANRWSAGYIGYCVQQGILAGTGNGNFDPEGELTGLAFAKMMLVALGYDAKVANYVGNDWAINVAADAVNAGIAPKGIVLADAMTREQAAQMAFQTLTADTVYYTNKGTLSTLPTALRLLWAPPPL
;
A
#
# COMPACT_ATOMS: atom_id res chain seq x y z
N MET A 1 20.90 12.22 32.99
CA MET A 1 20.92 13.42 32.12
C MET A 1 21.08 13.10 30.63
N ARG A 2 21.82 12.04 30.24
CA ARG A 2 22.03 11.67 28.80
C ARG A 2 20.77 11.13 28.14
N ASN A 3 19.89 10.44 28.85
CA ASN A 3 18.65 9.88 28.35
C ASN A 3 17.53 10.93 28.19
N LEU A 4 17.51 11.94 29.08
CA LEU A 4 16.56 13.05 29.03
C LEU A 4 16.78 13.93 27.77
N LYS A 5 18.05 14.13 27.37
CA LYS A 5 18.38 14.87 26.12
C LYS A 5 17.97 14.10 24.86
N ARG A 6 18.04 12.76 24.87
CA ARG A 6 17.62 11.91 23.76
C ARG A 6 16.09 11.86 23.62
N THR A 7 15.37 11.75 24.74
CA THR A 7 13.90 11.79 24.72
C THR A 7 13.37 13.16 24.33
N LEU A 8 14.00 14.26 24.77
CA LEU A 8 13.62 15.62 24.40
C LEU A 8 13.89 15.90 22.89
N SER A 9 14.98 15.38 22.34
CA SER A 9 15.30 15.47 20.91
C SER A 9 14.31 14.67 20.05
N LEU A 10 13.83 13.51 20.54
CA LEU A 10 12.85 12.68 19.86
C LEU A 10 11.46 13.33 19.84
N VAL A 11 11.05 13.93 20.94
CA VAL A 11 9.78 14.68 21.05
C VAL A 11 9.81 15.94 20.18
N MET A 12 10.95 16.66 20.14
CA MET A 12 11.12 17.81 19.24
C MET A 12 11.16 17.40 17.77
N ALA A 13 11.76 16.26 17.43
CA ALA A 13 11.75 15.75 16.06
C ALA A 13 10.32 15.34 15.61
N MET A 14 9.55 14.69 16.48
CA MET A 14 8.14 14.40 16.22
C MET A 14 7.27 15.67 16.11
N ALA A 15 7.49 16.66 16.97
CA ALA A 15 6.78 17.94 16.91
C ALA A 15 7.15 18.74 15.66
N LEU A 16 8.40 18.64 15.16
CA LEU A 16 8.84 19.24 13.90
C LEU A 16 8.25 18.52 12.69
N ILE A 17 8.11 17.19 12.71
CA ILE A 17 7.47 16.42 11.63
C ILE A 17 5.97 16.72 11.57
N VAL A 18 5.30 16.85 12.69
CA VAL A 18 3.89 17.27 12.77
C VAL A 18 3.73 18.75 12.39
N GLY A 19 4.71 19.60 12.67
CA GLY A 19 4.69 21.03 12.33
C GLY A 19 5.17 21.35 10.91
N MET A 20 5.83 20.42 10.22
CA MET A 20 6.26 20.55 8.82
C MET A 20 5.28 19.87 7.83
N MET A 21 4.13 19.39 8.26
CA MET A 21 2.99 19.30 7.36
C MET A 21 2.55 20.73 7.00
N VAL A 22 3.40 21.42 6.25
CA VAL A 22 2.95 22.43 5.32
C VAL A 22 2.07 21.63 4.36
N VAL A 23 0.79 21.73 4.59
CA VAL A 23 -0.25 21.26 3.68
C VAL A 23 0.00 22.02 2.38
N SER A 24 0.86 21.47 1.51
CA SER A 24 0.64 21.67 0.08
C SER A 24 -0.84 21.37 -0.08
N ALA A 25 -1.61 22.20 -0.77
CA ALA A 25 -3.04 22.02 -0.94
C ALA A 25 -3.29 20.63 -1.53
N SER A 26 -3.28 19.62 -0.66
CA SER A 26 -3.59 18.26 -1.01
C SER A 26 -5.08 18.21 -1.21
N ALA A 27 -5.55 17.67 -2.30
CA ALA A 27 -6.97 17.49 -2.54
C ALA A 27 -7.56 16.74 -1.34
N VAL A 28 -8.65 17.24 -0.81
CA VAL A 28 -9.46 16.54 0.19
C VAL A 28 -10.69 15.96 -0.50
N SER A 29 -11.36 15.00 0.11
CA SER A 29 -12.53 14.33 -0.49
C SER A 29 -13.59 15.32 -1.00
N SER A 30 -13.74 16.48 -0.35
CA SER A 30 -14.65 17.54 -0.78
C SER A 30 -14.26 18.24 -2.09
N ASP A 31 -13.03 18.12 -2.54
CA ASP A 31 -12.54 18.76 -3.78
C ASP A 31 -12.90 17.93 -5.03
N PHE A 32 -13.27 16.66 -4.84
CA PHE A 32 -13.71 15.82 -5.93
C PHE A 32 -15.15 16.12 -6.33
N ASN A 33 -15.43 16.13 -7.63
CA ASN A 33 -16.76 16.45 -8.16
C ASN A 33 -17.81 15.36 -7.86
N ASP A 34 -17.38 14.18 -7.43
CA ASP A 34 -18.19 13.04 -6.96
C ASP A 34 -18.10 12.84 -5.44
N SER A 35 -17.71 13.87 -4.70
CA SER A 35 -17.52 13.82 -3.24
C SER A 35 -18.73 13.30 -2.47
N ALA A 36 -19.96 13.54 -2.97
CA ALA A 36 -21.18 13.02 -2.36
C ALA A 36 -21.30 11.49 -2.40
N GLU A 37 -20.56 10.82 -3.27
CA GLU A 37 -20.52 9.36 -3.40
C GLU A 37 -19.47 8.72 -2.48
N ILE A 38 -18.56 9.54 -1.90
CA ILE A 38 -17.51 9.07 -1.01
C ILE A 38 -18.06 8.86 0.39
N THR A 39 -17.97 7.65 0.92
CA THR A 39 -18.47 7.29 2.25
C THR A 39 -17.34 7.20 3.29
N ASN A 40 -16.12 6.81 2.89
CA ASN A 40 -14.95 6.70 3.76
C ASN A 40 -14.05 7.95 3.61
N THR A 41 -14.61 9.13 3.92
CA THR A 41 -13.96 10.43 3.69
C THR A 41 -12.58 10.53 4.35
N GLU A 42 -12.44 10.09 5.62
CA GLU A 42 -11.16 10.12 6.34
C GLU A 42 -10.06 9.33 5.61
N ALA A 43 -10.38 8.12 5.14
CA ALA A 43 -9.42 7.31 4.39
C ALA A 43 -9.04 7.98 3.06
N VAL A 44 -10.02 8.50 2.33
CA VAL A 44 -9.76 9.19 1.06
C VAL A 44 -8.94 10.45 1.29
N ASP A 45 -9.26 11.28 2.28
CA ASP A 45 -8.52 12.50 2.62
C ASP A 45 -7.06 12.20 2.94
N VAL A 46 -6.81 11.25 3.85
CA VAL A 46 -5.44 10.92 4.26
C VAL A 46 -4.65 10.33 3.10
N MET A 47 -5.24 9.36 2.38
CA MET A 47 -4.52 8.68 1.31
C MET A 47 -4.26 9.58 0.10
N THR A 48 -5.11 10.58 -0.11
CA THR A 48 -4.90 11.62 -1.14
C THR A 48 -3.85 12.63 -0.67
N ALA A 49 -3.92 13.05 0.59
CA ALA A 49 -2.96 14.00 1.17
C ALA A 49 -1.51 13.52 1.13
N ILE A 50 -1.28 12.21 1.23
CA ILE A 50 0.06 11.59 1.15
C ILE A 50 0.43 11.11 -0.28
N GLY A 51 -0.38 11.46 -1.30
CA GLY A 51 -0.10 11.15 -2.71
C GLY A 51 -0.32 9.70 -3.12
N VAL A 52 -0.89 8.86 -2.25
CA VAL A 52 -1.14 7.43 -2.55
C VAL A 52 -2.32 7.26 -3.51
N PHE A 53 -3.33 8.10 -3.37
CA PHE A 53 -4.45 8.18 -4.30
C PHE A 53 -4.50 9.57 -4.94
N GLU A 54 -4.86 9.60 -6.19
CA GLU A 54 -5.09 10.81 -6.97
C GLU A 54 -6.50 10.78 -7.58
N GLY A 55 -7.04 11.94 -7.90
CA GLY A 55 -8.24 12.04 -8.70
C GLY A 55 -8.02 11.58 -10.14
N THR A 56 -9.11 11.36 -10.85
CA THR A 56 -9.11 11.12 -12.31
C THR A 56 -8.87 12.44 -13.05
N ASP A 57 -8.53 12.35 -14.36
CA ASP A 57 -8.38 13.52 -15.24
C ASP A 57 -9.64 14.40 -15.30
N LYS A 58 -10.79 13.88 -14.85
CA LYS A 58 -12.06 14.60 -14.79
C LYS A 58 -12.35 15.23 -13.44
N GLY A 59 -11.42 15.17 -12.51
CA GLY A 59 -11.57 15.72 -11.16
C GLY A 59 -12.46 14.90 -10.23
N ALA A 60 -12.72 13.63 -10.54
CA ALA A 60 -13.48 12.69 -9.71
C ALA A 60 -12.52 11.78 -8.93
N PHE A 61 -12.91 11.32 -7.75
CA PHE A 61 -12.24 10.24 -7.05
C PHE A 61 -12.60 8.87 -7.65
N ASN A 62 -13.83 8.72 -8.14
CA ASN A 62 -14.40 7.49 -8.66
C ASN A 62 -14.45 6.35 -7.62
N PRO A 63 -15.18 6.54 -6.49
CA PRO A 63 -15.16 5.63 -5.35
C PRO A 63 -15.60 4.20 -5.68
N THR A 64 -16.53 4.04 -6.60
CA THR A 64 -17.09 2.76 -7.05
C THR A 64 -16.31 2.11 -8.19
N GLY A 65 -15.35 2.83 -8.79
CA GLY A 65 -14.51 2.30 -9.87
C GLY A 65 -13.68 1.12 -9.38
N ILE A 66 -13.62 0.06 -10.19
CA ILE A 66 -12.83 -1.13 -9.86
C ILE A 66 -11.34 -0.84 -9.98
N LEU A 67 -10.57 -1.29 -9.01
CA LEU A 67 -9.13 -1.13 -8.97
C LEU A 67 -8.46 -2.11 -9.94
N THR A 68 -7.55 -1.59 -10.76
CA THR A 68 -6.73 -2.43 -11.63
C THR A 68 -5.42 -2.84 -10.97
N ARG A 69 -4.79 -3.89 -11.49
CA ARG A 69 -3.52 -4.42 -10.98
C ARG A 69 -2.38 -3.39 -11.06
N GLU A 70 -2.33 -2.60 -12.13
CA GLU A 70 -1.31 -1.54 -12.25
C GLU A 70 -1.55 -0.36 -11.31
N GLN A 71 -2.82 0.00 -11.07
CA GLN A 71 -3.15 1.02 -10.07
C GLN A 71 -2.75 0.58 -8.66
N ALA A 72 -2.99 -0.68 -8.33
CA ALA A 72 -2.54 -1.25 -7.07
C ALA A 72 -1.01 -1.24 -6.94
N ALA A 73 -0.27 -1.49 -8.01
CA ALA A 73 1.19 -1.38 -8.01
C ALA A 73 1.66 0.04 -7.67
N LYS A 74 1.02 1.08 -8.25
CA LYS A 74 1.30 2.49 -7.89
C LYS A 74 1.02 2.74 -6.42
N ILE A 75 -0.15 2.37 -5.93
CA ILE A 75 -0.55 2.55 -4.52
C ILE A 75 0.51 1.97 -3.58
N VAL A 76 0.90 0.72 -3.79
CA VAL A 76 1.90 0.05 -2.92
C VAL A 76 3.27 0.70 -3.01
N ALA A 77 3.73 1.03 -4.22
CA ALA A 77 5.02 1.68 -4.41
C ALA A 77 5.07 3.04 -3.70
N VAL A 78 4.01 3.85 -3.83
CA VAL A 78 3.92 5.16 -3.15
C VAL A 78 3.84 5.00 -1.63
N MET A 79 3.09 4.02 -1.13
CA MET A 79 3.03 3.73 0.32
C MET A 79 4.40 3.35 0.91
N LEU A 80 5.24 2.64 0.14
CA LEU A 80 6.53 2.16 0.62
C LEU A 80 7.66 3.18 0.47
N LEU A 81 7.64 3.98 -0.59
CA LEU A 81 8.74 4.88 -0.97
C LEU A 81 8.41 6.36 -0.72
N GLY A 82 7.13 6.70 -0.60
CA GLY A 82 6.65 8.06 -0.78
C GLY A 82 6.50 8.44 -2.25
N GLU A 83 5.68 9.45 -2.53
CA GLU A 83 5.33 9.86 -3.90
C GLU A 83 6.56 10.27 -4.71
N GLU A 84 7.45 11.09 -4.13
CA GLU A 84 8.62 11.62 -4.82
C GLU A 84 9.57 10.54 -5.33
N ASP A 85 9.88 9.54 -4.51
CA ASP A 85 10.80 8.46 -4.88
C ASP A 85 10.11 7.40 -5.74
N ALA A 86 8.83 7.13 -5.52
CA ALA A 86 8.06 6.25 -6.36
C ALA A 86 7.96 6.75 -7.81
N ASN A 87 7.86 8.06 -8.01
CA ASN A 87 7.82 8.68 -9.35
C ASN A 87 9.17 8.65 -10.09
N LYS A 88 10.28 8.34 -9.40
CA LYS A 88 11.62 8.18 -9.98
C LYS A 88 11.97 6.74 -10.37
N LEU A 89 11.05 5.79 -10.15
CA LEU A 89 11.29 4.37 -10.44
C LEU A 89 11.59 4.14 -11.93
N SER A 90 12.59 3.29 -12.20
CA SER A 90 13.00 2.95 -13.56
C SER A 90 11.90 2.15 -14.29
N THR A 91 11.53 2.61 -15.48
CA THR A 91 10.55 1.94 -16.34
C THR A 91 11.10 0.68 -17.02
N ASN A 92 12.42 0.46 -17.00
CA ASN A 92 13.07 -0.70 -17.60
C ASN A 92 13.14 -1.92 -16.65
N SER A 93 12.44 -1.87 -15.53
CA SER A 93 12.52 -2.88 -14.46
C SER A 93 11.61 -4.09 -14.66
N THR A 94 10.80 -4.12 -15.72
CA THR A 94 9.88 -5.25 -16.01
C THR A 94 10.18 -5.89 -17.36
N THR A 95 10.01 -7.21 -17.43
CA THR A 95 10.16 -8.03 -18.64
C THR A 95 8.82 -8.62 -19.12
N PHE A 96 7.69 -8.15 -18.60
CA PHE A 96 6.37 -8.62 -19.00
C PHE A 96 6.05 -8.17 -20.44
N LYS A 97 5.48 -9.08 -21.23
CA LYS A 97 5.18 -8.85 -22.66
C LYS A 97 4.11 -7.79 -22.89
N ASP A 98 3.20 -7.65 -21.92
CA ASP A 98 2.05 -6.74 -21.94
C ASP A 98 2.31 -5.43 -21.16
N VAL A 99 3.53 -5.21 -20.66
CA VAL A 99 3.93 -3.98 -20.00
C VAL A 99 5.06 -3.33 -20.79
N ALA A 100 4.70 -2.42 -21.68
CA ALA A 100 5.68 -1.65 -22.45
C ALA A 100 6.50 -0.73 -21.53
N ALA A 101 7.78 -0.50 -21.84
CA ALA A 101 8.66 0.33 -21.05
C ALA A 101 8.18 1.80 -20.90
N ASN A 102 7.39 2.28 -21.85
CA ASN A 102 6.78 3.61 -21.80
C ASN A 102 5.39 3.62 -21.13
N ARG A 103 4.91 2.49 -20.62
CA ARG A 103 3.66 2.46 -19.86
C ARG A 103 3.88 3.20 -18.55
N TRP A 104 2.94 4.05 -18.16
CA TRP A 104 3.02 4.88 -16.95
C TRP A 104 3.28 4.06 -15.67
N SER A 105 2.78 2.82 -15.64
CA SER A 105 2.87 1.91 -14.49
C SER A 105 4.11 1.02 -14.48
N ALA A 106 4.92 1.03 -15.53
CA ALA A 106 6.03 0.08 -15.69
C ALA A 106 7.03 0.09 -14.52
N GLY A 107 7.39 1.28 -14.02
CA GLY A 107 8.29 1.42 -12.88
C GLY A 107 7.70 0.85 -11.59
N TYR A 108 6.44 1.15 -11.30
CA TYR A 108 5.74 0.66 -10.10
C TYR A 108 5.57 -0.87 -10.14
N ILE A 109 5.19 -1.41 -11.29
CA ILE A 109 5.08 -2.87 -11.51
C ILE A 109 6.42 -3.54 -11.27
N GLY A 110 7.49 -3.02 -11.90
CA GLY A 110 8.84 -3.57 -11.75
C GLY A 110 9.31 -3.59 -10.30
N TYR A 111 9.11 -2.49 -9.58
CA TYR A 111 9.42 -2.39 -8.15
C TYR A 111 8.65 -3.43 -7.32
N CYS A 112 7.32 -3.48 -7.45
CA CYS A 112 6.50 -4.41 -6.67
C CYS A 112 6.83 -5.88 -6.96
N VAL A 113 7.20 -6.21 -8.20
CA VAL A 113 7.65 -7.56 -8.57
C VAL A 113 9.01 -7.88 -7.96
N GLN A 114 9.95 -6.96 -8.00
CA GLN A 114 11.26 -7.12 -7.38
C GLN A 114 11.16 -7.32 -5.87
N GLN A 115 10.23 -6.62 -5.21
CA GLN A 115 9.96 -6.78 -3.78
C GLN A 115 9.13 -8.04 -3.45
N GLY A 116 8.73 -8.85 -4.44
CA GLY A 116 7.91 -10.04 -4.21
C GLY A 116 6.46 -9.75 -3.80
N ILE A 117 6.00 -8.50 -3.90
CA ILE A 117 4.65 -8.08 -3.56
C ILE A 117 3.65 -8.50 -4.62
N LEU A 118 4.05 -8.39 -5.88
CA LEU A 118 3.28 -8.78 -7.06
C LEU A 118 4.01 -9.82 -7.88
N ALA A 119 3.24 -10.56 -8.65
CA ALA A 119 3.75 -11.50 -9.65
C ALA A 119 2.93 -11.39 -10.94
N GLY A 120 3.48 -11.88 -12.04
CA GLY A 120 2.74 -12.01 -13.29
C GLY A 120 1.62 -13.05 -13.19
N THR A 121 0.72 -13.03 -14.16
CA THR A 121 -0.42 -13.94 -14.29
C THR A 121 -0.05 -15.29 -14.95
N GLY A 122 1.20 -15.42 -15.39
CA GLY A 122 1.71 -16.55 -16.14
C GLY A 122 2.00 -16.19 -17.61
N ASN A 123 2.63 -17.10 -18.33
CA ASN A 123 2.99 -16.95 -19.75
C ASN A 123 3.80 -15.67 -20.10
N GLY A 124 4.43 -15.06 -19.10
CA GLY A 124 5.20 -13.83 -19.25
C GLY A 124 4.36 -12.56 -19.31
N ASN A 125 3.10 -12.60 -18.88
CA ASN A 125 2.19 -11.45 -18.80
C ASN A 125 1.99 -11.01 -17.34
N PHE A 126 1.66 -9.73 -17.17
CA PHE A 126 1.29 -9.10 -15.91
C PHE A 126 -0.21 -8.85 -15.79
N ASP A 127 -0.88 -8.55 -16.90
CA ASP A 127 -2.28 -8.11 -17.00
C ASP A 127 -2.52 -6.78 -16.23
N PRO A 128 -1.92 -5.67 -16.70
CA PRO A 128 -1.95 -4.40 -15.96
C PRO A 128 -3.35 -3.83 -15.75
N GLU A 129 -4.26 -4.02 -16.71
CA GLU A 129 -5.64 -3.52 -16.67
C GLU A 129 -6.62 -4.53 -16.04
N GLY A 130 -6.14 -5.73 -15.67
CA GLY A 130 -6.95 -6.73 -15.01
C GLY A 130 -7.50 -6.25 -13.67
N GLU A 131 -8.74 -6.60 -13.38
CA GLU A 131 -9.41 -6.29 -12.13
C GLU A 131 -8.70 -6.97 -10.94
N LEU A 132 -8.61 -6.27 -9.82
CA LEU A 132 -7.99 -6.79 -8.60
C LEU A 132 -9.06 -7.12 -7.56
N THR A 133 -8.99 -8.32 -6.98
CA THR A 133 -9.86 -8.70 -5.86
C THR A 133 -9.32 -8.13 -4.54
N GLY A 134 -10.23 -7.99 -3.56
CA GLY A 134 -9.84 -7.59 -2.20
C GLY A 134 -8.80 -8.53 -1.58
N LEU A 135 -8.88 -9.85 -1.84
CA LEU A 135 -7.87 -10.81 -1.39
C LEU A 135 -6.49 -10.54 -2.00
N ALA A 136 -6.44 -10.24 -3.31
CA ALA A 136 -5.18 -9.95 -3.97
C ALA A 136 -4.56 -8.65 -3.43
N PHE A 137 -5.38 -7.60 -3.20
CA PHE A 137 -4.90 -6.36 -2.60
C PHE A 137 -4.49 -6.54 -1.13
N ALA A 138 -5.26 -7.29 -0.34
CA ALA A 138 -4.89 -7.63 1.04
C ALA A 138 -3.54 -8.36 1.13
N LYS A 139 -3.29 -9.32 0.22
CA LYS A 139 -1.97 -9.97 0.11
C LYS A 139 -0.86 -8.96 -0.13
N MET A 140 -1.06 -7.99 -1.03
CA MET A 140 -0.06 -6.94 -1.30
C MET A 140 0.22 -6.12 -0.05
N MET A 141 -0.82 -5.72 0.69
CA MET A 141 -0.69 -4.97 1.94
C MET A 141 0.04 -5.77 3.02
N LEU A 142 -0.30 -7.05 3.20
CA LEU A 142 0.37 -7.93 4.16
C LEU A 142 1.86 -8.09 3.84
N VAL A 143 2.21 -8.33 2.57
CA VAL A 143 3.61 -8.40 2.15
C VAL A 143 4.34 -7.07 2.38
N ALA A 144 3.69 -5.94 2.12
CA ALA A 144 4.24 -4.61 2.43
C ALA A 144 4.44 -4.39 3.95
N LEU A 145 3.64 -5.03 4.81
CA LEU A 145 3.83 -5.05 6.27
C LEU A 145 4.96 -5.98 6.72
N GLY A 146 5.54 -6.80 5.83
CA GLY A 146 6.65 -7.71 6.13
C GLY A 146 6.28 -9.19 6.21
N TYR A 147 5.04 -9.57 5.89
CA TYR A 147 4.67 -10.99 5.81
C TYR A 147 5.41 -11.66 4.64
N ASP A 148 6.11 -12.75 4.91
CA ASP A 148 6.70 -13.59 3.88
C ASP A 148 5.63 -14.49 3.25
N ALA A 149 5.35 -14.28 1.97
CA ALA A 149 4.28 -14.99 1.28
C ALA A 149 4.45 -16.53 1.25
N LYS A 150 5.69 -17.03 1.37
CA LYS A 150 5.95 -18.48 1.41
C LYS A 150 5.74 -19.03 2.82
N VAL A 151 6.24 -18.32 3.83
CA VAL A 151 6.12 -18.73 5.24
C VAL A 151 4.68 -18.62 5.72
N ALA A 152 3.98 -17.57 5.30
CA ALA A 152 2.56 -17.35 5.59
C ALA A 152 1.60 -18.18 4.71
N ASN A 153 2.13 -19.02 3.82
CA ASN A 153 1.36 -19.85 2.88
C ASN A 153 0.39 -19.04 2.00
N TYR A 154 0.83 -17.87 1.51
CA TYR A 154 0.05 -17.06 0.54
C TYR A 154 0.23 -17.58 -0.89
N VAL A 155 0.53 -18.86 -1.05
CA VAL A 155 0.73 -19.58 -2.31
C VAL A 155 -0.03 -20.92 -2.26
N GLY A 156 -0.27 -21.51 -3.43
CA GLY A 156 -1.00 -22.78 -3.50
C GLY A 156 -2.51 -22.63 -3.31
N ASN A 157 -3.20 -23.68 -2.91
CA ASN A 157 -4.67 -23.73 -2.89
C ASN A 157 -5.30 -22.93 -1.73
N ASP A 158 -4.62 -22.84 -0.61
CA ASP A 158 -5.15 -22.24 0.63
C ASP A 158 -4.78 -20.77 0.81
N TRP A 159 -4.13 -20.17 -0.19
CA TRP A 159 -3.62 -18.81 -0.11
C TRP A 159 -4.70 -17.80 0.29
N ALA A 160 -5.90 -17.94 -0.25
CA ALA A 160 -7.01 -17.02 -0.03
C ALA A 160 -7.49 -17.04 1.43
N ILE A 161 -7.55 -18.23 2.04
CA ILE A 161 -7.95 -18.39 3.44
C ILE A 161 -6.91 -17.79 4.36
N ASN A 162 -5.62 -18.04 4.10
CA ASN A 162 -4.52 -17.52 4.91
C ASN A 162 -4.44 -16.00 4.81
N VAL A 163 -4.55 -15.44 3.61
CA VAL A 163 -4.58 -13.99 3.40
C VAL A 163 -5.77 -13.36 4.11
N ALA A 164 -6.98 -13.93 3.99
CA ALA A 164 -8.17 -13.39 4.65
C ALA A 164 -8.02 -13.40 6.18
N ALA A 165 -7.52 -14.49 6.75
CA ALA A 165 -7.30 -14.62 8.19
C ALA A 165 -6.28 -13.58 8.68
N ASP A 166 -5.14 -13.46 8.03
CA ASP A 166 -4.10 -12.52 8.43
C ASP A 166 -4.50 -11.06 8.19
N ALA A 167 -5.27 -10.76 7.14
CA ALA A 167 -5.79 -9.42 6.91
C ALA A 167 -6.76 -8.98 8.03
N VAL A 168 -7.58 -9.89 8.52
CA VAL A 168 -8.46 -9.63 9.68
C VAL A 168 -7.64 -9.47 10.96
N ASN A 169 -6.69 -10.38 11.21
CA ASN A 169 -5.84 -10.35 12.40
C ASN A 169 -4.96 -9.09 12.46
N ALA A 170 -4.45 -8.65 11.33
CA ALA A 170 -3.66 -7.40 11.21
C ALA A 170 -4.54 -6.14 11.25
N GLY A 171 -5.86 -6.27 11.23
CA GLY A 171 -6.79 -5.15 11.26
C GLY A 171 -6.88 -4.36 9.95
N ILE A 172 -6.35 -4.90 8.84
CA ILE A 172 -6.34 -4.20 7.55
C ILE A 172 -7.56 -4.50 6.68
N ALA A 173 -8.33 -5.55 6.99
CA ALA A 173 -9.56 -5.87 6.27
C ALA A 173 -10.70 -4.92 6.68
N PRO A 174 -11.22 -4.06 5.77
CA PRO A 174 -12.33 -3.19 6.10
C PRO A 174 -13.60 -4.00 6.43
N LYS A 175 -14.38 -3.50 7.37
CA LYS A 175 -15.64 -4.16 7.75
C LYS A 175 -16.66 -4.06 6.61
N GLY A 176 -17.40 -5.16 6.40
CA GLY A 176 -18.52 -5.17 5.47
C GLY A 176 -18.16 -5.38 4.00
N ILE A 177 -16.88 -5.59 3.67
CA ILE A 177 -16.47 -5.93 2.30
C ILE A 177 -16.31 -7.45 2.14
N VAL A 178 -16.60 -7.93 0.93
CA VAL A 178 -16.32 -9.32 0.53
C VAL A 178 -14.97 -9.33 -0.18
N LEU A 179 -13.93 -9.81 0.49
CA LEU A 179 -12.54 -9.79 -0.04
C LEU A 179 -12.37 -10.60 -1.35
N ALA A 180 -13.27 -11.55 -1.62
CA ALA A 180 -13.21 -12.34 -2.85
C ALA A 180 -13.69 -11.57 -4.10
N ASP A 181 -14.44 -10.50 -3.91
CA ASP A 181 -14.98 -9.69 -5.00
C ASP A 181 -13.92 -8.71 -5.55
N ALA A 182 -14.20 -8.17 -6.73
CA ALA A 182 -13.42 -7.07 -7.31
C ALA A 182 -13.46 -5.86 -6.37
N MET A 183 -12.29 -5.28 -6.09
CA MET A 183 -12.15 -4.21 -5.11
C MET A 183 -12.38 -2.85 -5.74
N THR A 184 -13.21 -2.03 -5.10
CA THR A 184 -13.40 -0.64 -5.54
C THR A 184 -12.25 0.25 -5.04
N ARG A 185 -12.09 1.41 -5.69
CA ARG A 185 -11.07 2.39 -5.30
C ARG A 185 -11.24 2.89 -3.87
N GLU A 186 -12.48 3.13 -3.43
CA GLU A 186 -12.74 3.55 -2.05
C GLU A 186 -12.43 2.43 -1.03
N GLN A 187 -12.79 1.20 -1.33
CA GLN A 187 -12.43 0.06 -0.48
C GLN A 187 -10.90 -0.10 -0.38
N ALA A 188 -10.19 0.11 -1.49
CA ALA A 188 -8.74 0.08 -1.51
C ALA A 188 -8.13 1.23 -0.69
N ALA A 189 -8.69 2.44 -0.78
CA ALA A 189 -8.26 3.56 0.05
C ALA A 189 -8.46 3.25 1.54
N GLN A 190 -9.59 2.65 1.91
CA GLN A 190 -9.86 2.23 3.29
C GLN A 190 -8.88 1.16 3.78
N MET A 191 -8.60 0.13 2.97
CA MET A 191 -7.64 -0.91 3.35
C MET A 191 -6.21 -0.35 3.46
N ALA A 192 -5.79 0.49 2.51
CA ALA A 192 -4.49 1.15 2.53
C ALA A 192 -4.34 2.07 3.77
N PHE A 193 -5.39 2.83 4.11
CA PHE A 193 -5.44 3.66 5.32
C PHE A 193 -5.27 2.83 6.59
N GLN A 194 -6.00 1.72 6.73
CA GLN A 194 -5.86 0.80 7.87
C GLN A 194 -4.45 0.20 7.92
N THR A 195 -3.83 -0.07 6.77
CA THR A 195 -2.46 -0.59 6.70
C THR A 195 -1.42 0.39 7.25
N LEU A 196 -1.65 1.71 7.17
CA LEU A 196 -0.74 2.71 7.75
C LEU A 196 -0.60 2.57 9.27
N THR A 197 -1.66 2.12 9.94
CA THR A 197 -1.70 1.99 11.40
C THR A 197 -1.45 0.55 11.89
N ALA A 198 -1.38 -0.42 10.99
CA ALA A 198 -1.11 -1.81 11.31
C ALA A 198 0.35 -2.02 11.74
N ASP A 199 0.57 -2.99 12.60
CA ASP A 199 1.91 -3.38 13.02
C ASP A 199 2.67 -4.04 11.86
N THR A 200 3.95 -3.68 11.70
CA THR A 200 4.83 -4.41 10.80
C THR A 200 5.27 -5.71 11.43
N VAL A 201 5.56 -6.70 10.60
CA VAL A 201 6.00 -8.02 11.07
C VAL A 201 7.37 -8.37 10.51
N TYR A 202 8.05 -9.26 11.20
CA TYR A 202 9.29 -9.88 10.73
C TYR A 202 9.36 -11.33 11.23
N TYR A 203 10.10 -12.15 10.52
CA TYR A 203 10.31 -13.54 10.92
C TYR A 203 11.66 -13.69 11.61
N THR A 204 11.66 -14.35 12.78
CA THR A 204 12.91 -14.70 13.47
C THR A 204 13.63 -15.82 12.70
N ASN A 205 14.90 -16.06 13.02
CA ASN A 205 15.71 -17.14 12.42
C ASN A 205 15.09 -18.55 12.57
N LYS A 206 14.06 -18.72 13.40
CA LYS A 206 13.30 -19.95 13.58
C LYS A 206 11.97 -19.95 12.82
N GLY A 207 11.70 -18.97 11.97
CA GLY A 207 10.45 -18.84 11.24
C GLY A 207 9.25 -18.38 12.10
N THR A 208 9.50 -17.93 13.33
CA THR A 208 8.43 -17.41 14.19
C THR A 208 8.11 -15.98 13.80
N LEU A 209 6.82 -15.70 13.56
CA LEU A 209 6.32 -14.36 13.32
C LEU A 209 6.45 -13.51 14.58
N SER A 210 6.98 -12.32 14.42
CA SER A 210 7.07 -11.31 15.48
C SER A 210 6.57 -9.98 14.96
N THR A 211 5.93 -9.18 15.82
CA THR A 211 5.40 -7.86 15.46
C THR A 211 6.33 -6.76 15.91
N LEU A 212 6.44 -5.72 15.09
CA LEU A 212 7.10 -4.48 15.43
C LEU A 212 6.02 -3.38 15.50
N PRO A 213 5.77 -2.80 16.68
CA PRO A 213 4.77 -1.75 16.81
C PRO A 213 5.04 -0.60 15.84
N THR A 214 3.98 -0.04 15.26
CA THR A 214 4.03 1.07 14.29
C THR A 214 4.89 2.24 14.78
N ALA A 215 4.88 2.53 16.07
CA ALA A 215 5.71 3.57 16.69
C ALA A 215 7.23 3.36 16.50
N LEU A 216 7.69 2.13 16.26
CA LEU A 216 9.09 1.79 16.02
C LEU A 216 9.44 1.74 14.53
N ARG A 217 8.44 1.72 13.65
CA ARG A 217 8.61 1.68 12.18
C ARG A 217 9.41 2.88 11.66
N LEU A 218 9.23 4.06 12.27
CA LEU A 218 9.95 5.28 11.92
C LEU A 218 11.44 5.26 12.30
N LEU A 219 11.88 4.24 13.04
CA LEU A 219 13.26 4.13 13.53
C LEU A 219 14.04 3.00 12.85
N TRP A 220 13.39 2.16 12.09
CA TRP A 220 14.02 1.00 11.44
C TRP A 220 13.68 0.95 9.95
N ALA A 221 14.60 1.45 9.14
CA ALA A 221 14.66 1.08 7.74
C ALA A 221 15.34 -0.31 7.67
N PRO A 222 14.72 -1.33 7.04
CA PRO A 222 15.44 -2.58 6.78
C PRO A 222 16.69 -2.27 5.95
N PRO A 223 17.79 -3.00 6.13
CA PRO A 223 18.96 -2.82 5.28
C PRO A 223 18.58 -3.04 3.82
N PRO A 224 19.16 -2.28 2.89
CA PRO A 224 18.96 -2.53 1.45
C PRO A 224 19.38 -3.97 1.13
N LEU A 225 18.53 -4.69 0.43
CA LEU A 225 18.78 -6.04 -0.08
C LEU A 225 19.92 -6.04 -1.09
#